data_e341e5032477cb02631daaa108f7d3f2
#
_entry.id   e341e5032477cb02631daaa108f7d3f2
#
_cell.length_a   1.000
_cell.length_b   1.000
_cell.length_c   1.000
_cell.angle_alpha   90.00
_cell.angle_beta   90.00
_cell.angle_gamma   90.00
#
_symmetry.space_group_name_H-M   'P 1'
#
loop_
_entity.id
_entity.type
_entity.pdbx_description
1 polymer ?
#
loop_
_entity_poly.entity_id
_entity_poly.type
_entity_poly.pdbx_seq_one_letter_code
_entity_poly.pdbx_strand_id
1 'polypeptide(L)' 'MTTGWTIVTMLPNPRGASPLQEWSLVAISDKGDAVRAVKARHPHAAIRVDSESAAELLAKYDVRDGKIFVLVEGP' A
#
# COMPACT_ATOMS: atom_id res chain seq x y z
N MET A 1 14.52 13.50 1.83
CA MET A 1 13.14 13.31 1.35
C MET A 1 12.79 11.85 1.48
N THR A 2 11.59 11.57 1.95
CA THR A 2 11.15 10.20 2.13
C THR A 2 10.58 9.67 0.84
N THR A 3 11.06 8.52 0.41
CA THR A 3 10.42 7.74 -0.64
C THR A 3 9.64 6.61 0.01
N GLY A 4 8.86 5.88 -0.76
CA GLY A 4 8.07 4.78 -0.25
C GLY A 4 7.67 3.82 -1.35
N TRP A 5 6.58 3.11 -1.11
CA TRP A 5 6.13 2.05 -2.01
C TRP A 5 4.63 2.10 -2.21
N THR A 6 4.22 1.82 -3.43
CA THR A 6 2.82 1.57 -3.74
C THR A 6 2.59 0.08 -3.66
N ILE A 7 1.71 -0.35 -2.77
CA ILE A 7 1.49 -1.75 -2.46
C ILE A 7 0.02 -2.09 -2.70
N VAL A 8 -0.21 -3.20 -3.40
CA VAL A 8 -1.56 -3.70 -3.67
C VAL A 8 -1.84 -4.87 -2.75
N THR A 9 -2.94 -4.77 -2.02
CA THR A 9 -3.43 -5.86 -1.16
C THR A 9 -4.64 -6.49 -1.82
N MET A 10 -4.60 -7.80 -1.99
CA MET A 10 -5.70 -8.57 -2.57
C MET A 10 -6.56 -9.09 -1.44
N LEU A 11 -7.78 -8.57 -1.32
CA LEU A 11 -8.72 -8.95 -0.27
C LEU A 11 -9.75 -9.93 -0.80
N PRO A 12 -10.20 -10.90 0.01
CA PRO A 12 -11.26 -11.79 -0.42
C PRO A 12 -12.55 -11.01 -0.65
N ASN A 13 -13.24 -11.38 -1.73
CA ASN A 13 -14.53 -10.78 -2.05
C ASN A 13 -15.63 -11.79 -1.68
N PRO A 14 -16.41 -11.56 -0.62
CA PRO A 14 -17.45 -12.50 -0.20
C PRO A 14 -18.58 -12.64 -1.23
N ARG A 15 -18.67 -11.72 -2.18
CA ARG A 15 -19.65 -11.82 -3.28
C ARG A 15 -19.12 -12.55 -4.51
N GLY A 16 -17.88 -12.99 -4.45
CA GLY A 16 -17.40 -14.12 -5.21
C GLY A 16 -16.83 -13.91 -6.59
N ALA A 17 -16.88 -12.74 -7.19
CA ALA A 17 -16.43 -12.61 -8.57
C ALA A 17 -14.91 -12.42 -8.68
N SER A 18 -14.38 -11.35 -8.16
CA SER A 18 -12.94 -11.04 -8.24
C SER A 18 -12.45 -10.53 -6.90
N PRO A 19 -11.19 -10.76 -6.55
CA PRO A 19 -10.64 -10.18 -5.33
C PRO A 19 -10.75 -8.67 -5.34
N LEU A 20 -11.03 -8.10 -4.19
CA LEU A 20 -10.96 -6.65 -4.02
C LEU A 20 -9.51 -6.23 -3.93
N GLN A 21 -9.17 -5.12 -4.55
CA GLN A 21 -7.82 -4.57 -4.50
C GLN A 21 -7.81 -3.32 -3.64
N GLU A 22 -6.90 -3.29 -2.68
CA GLU A 22 -6.64 -2.11 -1.87
C GLU A 22 -5.26 -1.58 -2.23
N TRP A 23 -5.20 -0.35 -2.71
CA TRP A 23 -3.95 0.31 -3.05
C TRP A 23 -3.49 1.14 -1.87
N SER A 24 -2.23 1.01 -1.50
CA SER A 24 -1.67 1.73 -0.36
C SER A 24 -0.41 2.45 -0.76
N LEU A 25 -0.29 3.70 -0.35
CA LEU A 25 0.94 4.47 -0.43
C LEU A 25 1.61 4.40 0.94
N VAL A 26 2.81 3.85 0.98
CA VAL A 26 3.53 3.60 2.24
C VAL A 26 4.79 4.44 2.27
N ALA A 27 4.88 5.34 3.23
CA ALA A 27 6.02 6.25 3.38
C ALA A 27 7.13 5.60 4.21
N ILE A 28 7.57 4.43 3.78
CA ILE A 28 8.66 3.67 4.39
C ILE A 28 9.60 3.29 3.26
N SER A 29 10.86 3.73 3.35
CA SER A 29 11.83 3.55 2.26
C SER A 29 12.25 2.11 2.06
N ASP A 30 12.37 1.33 3.13
CA ASP A 30 12.74 -0.07 3.04
C ASP A 30 11.54 -0.89 2.56
N LYS A 31 11.71 -1.59 1.45
CA LYS A 31 10.66 -2.39 0.84
C LYS A 31 10.11 -3.46 1.78
N GLY A 32 10.99 -4.17 2.47
CA GLY A 32 10.59 -5.22 3.41
C GLY A 32 9.76 -4.67 4.57
N ASP A 33 10.18 -3.53 5.10
CA ASP A 33 9.45 -2.87 6.18
C ASP A 33 8.10 -2.34 5.71
N ALA A 34 8.04 -1.81 4.50
CA ALA A 34 6.79 -1.33 3.91
C ALA A 34 5.80 -2.48 3.75
N VAL A 35 6.25 -3.62 3.23
CA VAL A 35 5.41 -4.81 3.07
C VAL A 35 4.92 -5.30 4.43
N ARG A 36 5.79 -5.35 5.43
CA ARG A 36 5.40 -5.78 6.79
C ARG A 36 4.34 -4.86 7.40
N ALA A 37 4.47 -3.56 7.18
CA ALA A 37 3.50 -2.60 7.69
C ALA A 37 2.11 -2.80 7.09
N VAL A 38 2.03 -3.06 5.79
CA VAL A 38 0.76 -3.35 5.12
C VAL A 38 0.22 -4.71 5.55
N LYS A 39 1.10 -5.71 5.65
CA LYS A 39 0.70 -7.07 6.06
C LYS A 39 0.16 -7.11 7.49
N ALA A 40 0.64 -6.23 8.36
CA ALA A 40 0.13 -6.14 9.72
C ALA A 40 -1.35 -5.73 9.76
N ARG A 41 -1.81 -5.00 8.73
CA ARG A 41 -3.23 -4.61 8.62
C ARG A 41 -4.08 -5.74 8.05
N HIS A 42 -3.50 -6.57 7.19
CA HIS A 42 -4.21 -7.67 6.52
C HIS A 42 -3.33 -8.93 6.52
N PRO A 43 -3.19 -9.63 7.68
CA PRO A 43 -2.22 -10.71 7.83
C PRO A 43 -2.43 -11.89 6.89
N HIS A 44 -3.65 -12.09 6.43
CA HIS A 44 -3.99 -13.24 5.58
C HIS A 44 -4.16 -12.87 4.10
N ALA A 45 -3.98 -11.61 3.76
CA ALA A 45 -4.15 -11.16 2.38
C ALA A 45 -2.87 -11.39 1.57
N ALA A 46 -3.03 -11.61 0.27
CA ALA A 46 -1.91 -11.58 -0.66
C ALA A 46 -1.51 -10.14 -0.91
N ILE A 47 -0.23 -9.86 -0.87
CA ILE A 47 0.31 -8.51 -1.02
C ILE A 47 1.29 -8.50 -2.18
N ARG A 48 1.19 -7.48 -3.03
CA ARG A 48 2.09 -7.29 -4.15
C ARG A 48 2.63 -5.87 -4.12
N VAL A 49 3.93 -5.72 -4.27
CA VAL A 49 4.54 -4.41 -4.46
C VAL A 49 4.37 -4.02 -5.93
N ASP A 50 3.69 -2.90 -6.16
CA ASP A 50 3.47 -2.41 -7.52
C ASP A 50 4.65 -1.61 -8.02
N SER A 51 5.06 -0.59 -7.28
CA SER A 51 6.14 0.29 -7.68
C SER A 51 6.68 1.08 -6.50
N GLU A 52 7.86 1.67 -6.69
CA GLU A 52 8.38 2.64 -5.74
C GLU A 52 7.60 3.95 -5.88
N SER A 53 7.25 4.55 -4.77
CA SER A 53 6.55 5.83 -4.74
C SER A 53 7.52 6.96 -4.49
N ALA A 54 7.51 7.95 -5.37
CA ALA A 54 8.34 9.12 -5.21
C ALA A 54 7.86 10.00 -4.06
N ALA A 55 8.79 10.76 -3.49
CA ALA A 55 8.46 11.70 -2.43
C ALA A 55 7.35 12.68 -2.82
N GLU A 56 7.31 13.07 -4.09
CA GLU A 56 6.29 13.99 -4.62
C GLU A 56 4.89 13.40 -4.52
N LEU A 57 4.75 12.10 -4.83
CA LEU A 57 3.46 11.43 -4.74
C LEU A 57 3.00 11.32 -3.29
N LEU A 58 3.91 10.99 -2.39
CA LEU A 58 3.59 10.92 -0.97
C LEU A 58 3.17 12.28 -0.44
N ALA A 59 3.85 13.34 -0.86
CA ALA A 59 3.51 14.71 -0.46
C ALA A 59 2.13 15.12 -0.98
N LYS A 60 1.79 14.70 -2.20
CA LYS A 60 0.48 15.00 -2.80
C LYS A 60 -0.68 14.48 -1.95
N TYR A 61 -0.51 13.31 -1.35
CA TYR A 61 -1.52 12.69 -0.50
C TYR A 61 -1.26 12.91 0.99
N ASP A 62 -0.30 13.77 1.33
CA ASP A 62 0.08 14.08 2.71
C ASP A 62 0.43 12.82 3.52
N VAL A 63 1.13 11.89 2.90
CA VAL A 63 1.56 10.68 3.57
C VAL A 63 2.88 10.97 4.29
N ARG A 64 2.84 10.99 5.60
CA ARG A 64 4.00 11.28 6.44
C ARG A 64 4.88 10.06 6.64
N ASP A 65 6.14 10.29 7.01
CA ASP A 65 7.09 9.24 7.30
C ASP A 65 6.52 8.16 8.21
N GLY A 66 6.65 6.91 7.76
CA GLY A 66 6.18 5.76 8.51
C GLY A 66 4.68 5.51 8.45
N LYS A 67 3.94 6.33 7.71
CA LYS A 67 2.49 6.22 7.61
C LYS A 67 2.06 5.53 6.33
N ILE A 68 0.83 5.05 6.34
CA ILE A 68 0.19 4.38 5.21
C ILE A 68 -1.05 5.18 4.84
N PHE A 69 -1.19 5.48 3.56
CA PHE A 69 -2.40 6.08 3.01
C PHE A 69 -3.09 5.06 2.11
N VAL A 70 -4.33 4.73 2.41
CA VAL A 70 -5.09 3.75 1.65
C VAL A 70 -5.92 4.45 0.60
N LEU A 71 -5.75 4.02 -0.66
CA LEU A 71 -6.59 4.43 -1.77
C LEU A 71 -7.68 3.37 -1.94
N VAL A 72 -8.93 3.78 -1.83
CA VAL A 72 -10.06 2.84 -1.93
C VAL A 72 -10.16 2.26 -3.33
N GLU A 73 -9.85 3.06 -4.32
CA GLU A 73 -9.81 2.64 -5.72
C GLU A 73 -8.40 2.84 -6.25
N GLY A 74 -7.98 2.01 -7.21
CA GLY A 74 -6.69 2.13 -7.82
C GLY A 74 -6.48 3.51 -8.46
N PRO A 75 -5.22 3.90 -8.64
CA PRO A 75 -4.93 5.16 -9.29
C PRO A 75 -5.37 5.21 -10.74
#